data_066fa3be013c588a4f597ecc851789bb
#
_entry.id   066fa3be013c588a4f597ecc851789bb
#
_cell.length_a   1.000
_cell.length_b   1.000
_cell.length_c   1.000
_cell.angle_alpha   90.00
_cell.angle_beta   90.00
_cell.angle_gamma   90.00
#
_symmetry.space_group_name_H-M   'P 1'
#
loop_
_entity.id
_entity.type
_entity.pdbx_description
1 polymer ?
#
loop_
_entity_poly.entity_id
_entity_poly.type
_entity_poly.pdbx_seq_one_letter_code
_entity_poly.pdbx_strand_id
1 'polypeptide(L)'
;MKRSALGISQVLSLALFSASAFPYEVIKVSGGGAIGGKIVYQGSVPIKKVIPTKDKEVCGAPRDEPQVLIGPDKVVQDAVVYLKEIAKGKAWGKEDKVPVLDQEHCRFDPPLQVIRAGNLKIVNSDPVLHNTHGFYGRRTAFNLALPNKGTTIPVELPRPGMVRVECDAHGWMLAHVYVAESPYYALTGKDGSFSITDVPPGSYTLVSSQQYLGDTETTVTVKSGETVKLSIELKKR
;
A
#
# COMPACT_ATOMS: atom_id res chain seq x y z
N MET A 1 -20.46 61.09 -36.31
CA MET A 1 -19.49 60.00 -36.60
C MET A 1 -19.33 59.20 -35.34
N LYS A 2 -19.99 58.02 -35.21
CA LYS A 2 -19.91 57.13 -34.02
C LYS A 2 -19.06 55.90 -34.46
N ARG A 3 -17.91 55.69 -33.82
CA ARG A 3 -17.07 54.50 -33.99
C ARG A 3 -17.49 53.42 -32.99
N SER A 4 -18.00 52.31 -33.48
CA SER A 4 -18.28 51.11 -32.74
C SER A 4 -16.98 50.29 -32.57
N ALA A 5 -16.57 50.00 -31.36
CA ALA A 5 -15.48 49.13 -31.04
C ALA A 5 -16.03 47.68 -30.88
N LEU A 6 -15.59 46.75 -31.73
CA LEU A 6 -15.89 45.34 -31.64
C LEU A 6 -14.92 44.70 -30.61
N GLY A 7 -15.42 44.25 -29.47
CA GLY A 7 -14.65 43.49 -28.52
C GLY A 7 -14.57 42.03 -28.92
N ILE A 8 -13.37 41.54 -29.22
CA ILE A 8 -13.09 40.11 -29.45
C ILE A 8 -12.91 39.43 -28.11
N SER A 9 -13.89 38.60 -27.75
CA SER A 9 -13.85 37.74 -26.55
C SER A 9 -13.05 36.47 -26.89
N GLN A 10 -11.83 36.36 -26.39
CA GLN A 10 -11.05 35.10 -26.48
C GLN A 10 -11.57 34.09 -25.46
N VAL A 11 -12.20 33.02 -25.92
CA VAL A 11 -12.56 31.85 -25.12
C VAL A 11 -11.33 30.99 -24.95
N LEU A 12 -10.76 31.02 -23.76
CA LEU A 12 -9.63 30.15 -23.39
C LEU A 12 -10.18 28.72 -23.12
N SER A 13 -10.04 27.82 -24.08
CA SER A 13 -10.39 26.42 -23.93
C SER A 13 -9.39 25.71 -23.02
N LEU A 14 -9.77 25.44 -21.80
CA LEU A 14 -9.03 24.59 -20.87
C LEU A 14 -9.16 23.13 -21.32
N ALA A 15 -8.14 22.59 -21.97
CA ALA A 15 -8.08 21.16 -22.27
C ALA A 15 -7.83 20.38 -20.97
N LEU A 16 -8.88 19.75 -20.48
CA LEU A 16 -8.78 18.76 -19.39
C LEU A 16 -8.11 17.50 -19.95
N PHE A 17 -6.81 17.35 -19.69
CA PHE A 17 -6.12 16.07 -19.91
C PHE A 17 -6.65 15.07 -18.87
N SER A 18 -7.63 14.26 -19.26
CA SER A 18 -7.97 13.04 -18.53
C SER A 18 -6.80 12.08 -18.69
N ALA A 19 -6.05 11.84 -17.64
CA ALA A 19 -5.09 10.74 -17.59
C ALA A 19 -5.89 9.43 -17.72
N SER A 20 -5.88 8.84 -18.90
CA SER A 20 -6.42 7.51 -19.15
C SER A 20 -5.50 6.53 -18.45
N ALA A 21 -5.93 5.99 -17.31
CA ALA A 21 -5.30 4.82 -16.73
C ALA A 21 -5.54 3.66 -17.70
N PHE A 22 -4.53 3.29 -18.49
CA PHE A 22 -4.61 2.09 -19.32
C PHE A 22 -4.66 0.88 -18.37
N PRO A 23 -5.64 -0.05 -18.56
CA PRO A 23 -5.68 -1.26 -17.77
C PRO A 23 -4.41 -2.07 -18.01
N TYR A 24 -3.88 -2.70 -16.95
CA TYR A 24 -2.73 -3.60 -17.05
C TYR A 24 -3.02 -4.76 -18.04
N GLU A 25 -2.15 -4.91 -19.05
CA GLU A 25 -2.28 -5.94 -20.08
C GLU A 25 -1.47 -7.20 -19.70
N VAL A 26 -2.12 -8.35 -19.70
CA VAL A 26 -1.45 -9.65 -19.48
C VAL A 26 -0.85 -10.15 -20.79
N ILE A 27 0.46 -10.37 -20.79
CA ILE A 27 1.20 -10.93 -21.93
C ILE A 27 2.03 -12.13 -21.48
N LYS A 28 2.46 -12.98 -22.43
CA LYS A 28 3.52 -13.95 -22.16
C LYS A 28 4.86 -13.22 -22.13
N VAL A 29 5.47 -13.16 -20.95
CA VAL A 29 6.79 -12.52 -20.80
C VAL A 29 7.85 -13.43 -21.45
N SER A 30 8.58 -12.89 -22.43
CA SER A 30 9.73 -13.56 -23.04
C SER A 30 11.02 -12.92 -22.51
N GLY A 31 11.96 -13.77 -22.06
CA GLY A 31 13.23 -13.30 -21.51
C GLY A 31 13.06 -12.48 -20.23
N GLY A 32 12.06 -12.79 -19.41
CA GLY A 32 11.84 -12.09 -18.15
C GLY A 32 13.07 -12.13 -17.24
N GLY A 33 13.40 -10.99 -16.65
CA GLY A 33 14.43 -10.86 -15.61
C GLY A 33 13.82 -10.76 -14.22
N ALA A 34 14.66 -10.44 -13.25
CA ALA A 34 14.23 -10.24 -11.87
C ALA A 34 14.83 -8.96 -11.27
N ILE A 35 14.15 -8.41 -10.27
CA ILE A 35 14.65 -7.33 -9.41
C ILE A 35 14.61 -7.86 -7.99
N GLY A 36 15.75 -7.89 -7.31
CA GLY A 36 15.85 -8.34 -5.93
C GLY A 36 16.78 -7.48 -5.12
N GLY A 37 16.65 -7.54 -3.81
CA GLY A 37 17.51 -6.74 -2.96
C GLY A 37 17.08 -6.67 -1.53
N LYS A 38 17.59 -5.66 -0.82
CA LYS A 38 17.23 -5.36 0.56
C LYS A 38 16.82 -3.90 0.71
N ILE A 39 15.85 -3.68 1.60
CA ILE A 39 15.50 -2.34 2.06
C ILE A 39 16.17 -2.12 3.41
N VAL A 40 16.83 -0.97 3.58
CA VAL A 40 17.54 -0.59 4.81
C VAL A 40 17.12 0.79 5.31
N TYR A 41 17.30 1.03 6.61
CA TYR A 41 17.06 2.32 7.24
C TYR A 41 18.13 2.60 8.31
N GLN A 42 18.87 3.68 8.15
CA GLN A 42 19.99 4.02 9.05
C GLN A 42 19.60 4.91 10.23
N GLY A 43 18.36 5.42 10.24
CA GLY A 43 17.90 6.31 11.30
C GLY A 43 17.51 5.61 12.60
N SER A 44 17.10 6.41 13.59
CA SER A 44 16.52 5.90 14.83
C SER A 44 15.11 5.36 14.61
N VAL A 45 14.77 4.27 15.29
CA VAL A 45 13.43 3.68 15.24
C VAL A 45 12.52 4.45 16.20
N PRO A 46 11.52 5.15 15.70
CA PRO A 46 10.57 5.85 16.58
C PRO A 46 9.60 4.86 17.22
N ILE A 47 9.37 5.03 18.48
CA ILE A 47 8.45 4.21 19.28
C ILE A 47 7.17 5.03 19.54
N LYS A 48 6.02 4.48 19.16
CA LYS A 48 4.71 5.00 19.53
C LYS A 48 4.26 4.31 20.81
N LYS A 49 3.98 5.09 21.84
CA LYS A 49 3.34 4.57 23.06
C LYS A 49 1.84 4.45 22.81
N VAL A 50 1.32 3.24 22.85
CA VAL A 50 -0.12 2.95 22.76
C VAL A 50 -0.67 2.77 24.15
N ILE A 51 -1.68 3.59 24.51
CA ILE A 51 -2.34 3.58 25.82
C ILE A 51 -3.83 3.33 25.57
N PRO A 52 -4.32 2.07 25.76
CA PRO A 52 -5.75 1.81 25.65
C PRO A 52 -6.53 2.59 26.71
N THR A 53 -7.48 3.42 26.26
CA THR A 53 -8.29 4.30 27.11
C THR A 53 -9.62 3.67 27.48
N LYS A 54 -10.07 2.64 26.74
CA LYS A 54 -11.29 1.88 26.96
C LYS A 54 -11.11 0.42 26.59
N ASP A 55 -12.07 -0.43 26.95
CA ASP A 55 -12.09 -1.89 26.68
C ASP A 55 -10.78 -2.58 27.08
N LYS A 56 -10.21 -2.20 28.24
CA LYS A 56 -8.86 -2.58 28.67
C LYS A 56 -8.71 -4.08 28.90
N GLU A 57 -9.79 -4.77 29.27
CA GLU A 57 -9.83 -6.22 29.44
C GLU A 57 -9.57 -6.98 28.14
N VAL A 58 -9.89 -6.36 26.98
CA VAL A 58 -9.67 -6.90 25.64
C VAL A 58 -8.43 -6.29 24.98
N CYS A 59 -8.30 -4.97 25.08
CA CYS A 59 -7.22 -4.23 24.41
C CYS A 59 -5.87 -4.31 25.15
N GLY A 60 -5.86 -4.74 26.40
CA GLY A 60 -4.67 -4.98 27.21
C GLY A 60 -4.05 -3.72 27.82
N ALA A 61 -2.84 -3.89 28.35
CA ALA A 61 -2.06 -2.84 29.01
C ALA A 61 -1.41 -1.87 28.00
N PRO A 62 -0.95 -0.68 28.47
CA PRO A 62 -0.09 0.19 27.67
C PRO A 62 1.11 -0.57 27.11
N ARG A 63 1.48 -0.25 25.86
CA ARG A 63 2.57 -0.93 25.16
C ARG A 63 3.31 0.04 24.22
N ASP A 64 4.54 -0.31 23.93
CA ASP A 64 5.37 0.39 22.98
C ASP A 64 5.31 -0.33 21.61
N GLU A 65 5.05 0.43 20.55
CA GLU A 65 4.99 -0.07 19.18
C GLU A 65 6.02 0.66 18.30
N PRO A 66 6.98 -0.06 17.69
CA PRO A 66 7.89 0.56 16.74
C PRO A 66 7.13 1.00 15.47
N GLN A 67 7.42 2.20 14.98
CA GLN A 67 6.82 2.73 13.74
C GLN A 67 7.42 2.09 12.48
N VAL A 68 8.60 1.48 12.62
CA VAL A 68 9.32 0.75 11.58
C VAL A 68 9.88 -0.51 12.19
N LEU A 69 9.61 -1.66 11.59
CA LEU A 69 10.19 -2.93 12.01
C LEU A 69 11.58 -3.07 11.40
N ILE A 70 12.60 -3.02 12.24
CA ILE A 70 14.00 -3.10 11.85
C ILE A 70 14.58 -4.42 12.34
N GLY A 71 15.13 -5.21 11.41
CA GLY A 71 15.90 -6.41 11.68
C GLY A 71 17.40 -6.13 11.86
N PRO A 72 18.21 -7.20 11.97
CA PRO A 72 19.67 -7.12 11.93
C PRO A 72 20.15 -6.34 10.69
N ASP A 73 21.35 -5.76 10.75
CA ASP A 73 21.94 -4.98 9.65
C ASP A 73 21.09 -3.82 9.14
N LYS A 74 20.21 -3.27 10.00
CA LYS A 74 19.32 -2.16 9.67
C LYS A 74 18.31 -2.44 8.56
N VAL A 75 17.99 -3.70 8.29
CA VAL A 75 16.99 -4.08 7.27
C VAL A 75 15.57 -3.73 7.71
N VAL A 76 14.75 -3.30 6.76
CA VAL A 76 13.36 -2.89 6.98
C VAL A 76 12.43 -4.05 6.62
N GLN A 77 11.67 -4.54 7.60
CA GLN A 77 10.56 -5.47 7.39
C GLN A 77 9.30 -4.70 7.01
N ASP A 78 8.39 -5.34 6.29
CA ASP A 78 7.07 -4.82 5.92
C ASP A 78 7.15 -3.48 5.14
N ALA A 79 8.11 -3.37 4.23
CA ALA A 79 8.09 -2.35 3.19
C ALA A 79 7.49 -2.94 1.91
N VAL A 80 6.60 -2.19 1.26
CA VAL A 80 6.05 -2.54 -0.05
C VAL A 80 7.00 -2.07 -1.13
N VAL A 81 7.41 -2.98 -2.02
CA VAL A 81 8.25 -2.67 -3.19
C VAL A 81 7.47 -3.01 -4.44
N TYR A 82 7.34 -2.09 -5.39
CA TYR A 82 6.54 -2.33 -6.60
C TYR A 82 7.05 -1.54 -7.81
N LEU A 83 6.71 -2.02 -9.01
CA LEU A 83 6.92 -1.29 -10.26
C LEU A 83 5.74 -0.36 -10.50
N LYS A 84 6.05 0.94 -10.59
CA LYS A 84 5.06 1.99 -10.86
C LYS A 84 4.71 2.00 -12.35
N GLU A 85 3.41 2.08 -12.65
CA GLU A 85 2.87 2.31 -14.00
C GLU A 85 3.35 1.30 -15.06
N ILE A 86 3.61 0.04 -14.66
CA ILE A 86 3.92 -0.99 -15.65
C ILE A 86 2.65 -1.38 -16.41
N ALA A 87 2.63 -1.11 -17.72
CA ALA A 87 1.44 -1.26 -18.55
C ALA A 87 1.13 -2.72 -18.91
N LYS A 88 2.14 -3.60 -18.97
CA LYS A 88 1.95 -4.98 -19.42
C LYS A 88 3.00 -5.94 -18.85
N GLY A 89 2.64 -7.21 -18.73
CA GLY A 89 3.55 -8.24 -18.24
C GLY A 89 2.85 -9.53 -17.84
N LYS A 90 3.38 -10.23 -16.83
CA LYS A 90 2.88 -11.54 -16.39
C LYS A 90 1.44 -11.49 -15.88
N ALA A 91 0.75 -12.60 -15.91
CA ALA A 91 -0.54 -12.76 -15.26
C ALA A 91 -0.41 -12.62 -13.73
N TRP A 92 -1.49 -12.22 -13.09
CA TRP A 92 -1.62 -12.33 -11.63
C TRP A 92 -1.51 -13.78 -11.19
N GLY A 93 -0.88 -14.01 -10.04
CA GLY A 93 -0.93 -15.29 -9.38
C GLY A 93 -2.36 -15.70 -9.04
N LYS A 94 -2.58 -16.99 -8.79
CA LYS A 94 -3.87 -17.46 -8.28
C LYS A 94 -4.08 -16.90 -6.86
N GLU A 95 -5.24 -16.32 -6.63
CA GLU A 95 -5.72 -15.98 -5.30
C GLU A 95 -6.75 -17.05 -4.91
N ASP A 96 -6.34 -17.97 -4.04
CA ASP A 96 -7.21 -19.05 -3.59
C ASP A 96 -8.21 -18.61 -2.51
N LYS A 97 -7.98 -17.44 -1.89
CA LYS A 97 -8.81 -16.91 -0.81
C LYS A 97 -8.95 -15.40 -0.92
N VAL A 98 -10.13 -14.89 -0.52
CA VAL A 98 -10.33 -13.46 -0.33
C VAL A 98 -9.46 -12.99 0.84
N PRO A 99 -8.65 -11.93 0.68
CA PRO A 99 -7.85 -11.36 1.76
C PRO A 99 -8.71 -10.97 2.96
N VAL A 100 -8.14 -11.06 4.15
CA VAL A 100 -8.81 -10.72 5.41
C VAL A 100 -8.00 -9.65 6.14
N LEU A 101 -8.70 -8.69 6.72
CA LEU A 101 -8.18 -7.79 7.74
C LEU A 101 -9.00 -8.01 9.00
N ASP A 102 -8.39 -8.65 9.99
CA ASP A 102 -9.03 -8.97 11.25
C ASP A 102 -8.75 -7.89 12.32
N GLN A 103 -9.56 -7.87 13.34
CA GLN A 103 -9.43 -7.03 14.53
C GLN A 103 -9.43 -7.94 15.74
N GLU A 104 -8.26 -8.13 16.32
CA GLU A 104 -8.06 -8.98 17.49
C GLU A 104 -7.15 -8.29 18.52
N HIS A 105 -7.51 -8.35 19.80
CA HIS A 105 -6.83 -7.63 20.90
C HIS A 105 -6.66 -6.13 20.62
N CYS A 106 -7.68 -5.53 19.98
CA CYS A 106 -7.71 -4.13 19.53
C CYS A 106 -6.49 -3.76 18.69
N ARG A 107 -6.17 -4.63 17.73
CA ARG A 107 -5.16 -4.44 16.67
C ARG A 107 -5.73 -4.93 15.37
N PHE A 108 -5.27 -4.35 14.28
CA PHE A 108 -5.49 -4.93 12.96
C PHE A 108 -4.44 -6.00 12.67
N ASP A 109 -4.89 -7.13 12.11
CA ASP A 109 -4.05 -8.24 11.69
C ASP A 109 -4.42 -8.68 10.25
N PRO A 110 -3.47 -8.68 9.31
CA PRO A 110 -2.12 -8.12 9.44
C PRO A 110 -2.11 -6.58 9.44
N PRO A 111 -1.11 -5.93 10.08
CA PRO A 111 -1.02 -4.47 10.11
C PRO A 111 -0.66 -3.85 8.74
N LEU A 112 -0.10 -4.65 7.85
CA LEU A 112 0.13 -4.31 6.45
C LEU A 112 -0.10 -5.54 5.58
N GLN A 113 -0.83 -5.36 4.48
CA GLN A 113 -0.96 -6.38 3.44
C GLN A 113 -1.01 -5.76 2.05
N VAL A 114 -0.64 -6.56 1.06
CA VAL A 114 -0.79 -6.21 -0.36
C VAL A 114 -1.88 -7.10 -0.94
N ILE A 115 -2.84 -6.49 -1.61
CA ILE A 115 -3.94 -7.19 -2.26
C ILE A 115 -4.06 -6.77 -3.73
N ARG A 116 -4.67 -7.59 -4.54
CA ARG A 116 -5.17 -7.18 -5.86
C ARG A 116 -6.44 -6.34 -5.67
N ALA A 117 -6.73 -5.43 -6.62
CA ALA A 117 -8.02 -4.73 -6.65
C ALA A 117 -9.18 -5.73 -6.64
N GLY A 118 -10.12 -5.55 -5.71
CA GLY A 118 -11.22 -6.47 -5.49
C GLY A 118 -11.71 -6.50 -4.04
N ASN A 119 -12.17 -7.65 -3.61
CA ASN A 119 -12.77 -7.82 -2.29
C ASN A 119 -11.74 -8.02 -1.18
N LEU A 120 -11.99 -7.37 -0.04
CA LEU A 120 -11.32 -7.57 1.24
C LEU A 120 -12.39 -7.89 2.29
N LYS A 121 -12.19 -8.90 3.14
CA LYS A 121 -13.06 -9.18 4.28
C LYS A 121 -12.54 -8.45 5.51
N ILE A 122 -13.42 -7.65 6.13
CA ILE A 122 -13.15 -7.05 7.44
C ILE A 122 -13.81 -7.91 8.49
N VAL A 123 -13.04 -8.36 9.49
CA VAL A 123 -13.48 -9.28 10.54
C VAL A 123 -13.28 -8.64 11.91
N ASN A 124 -14.19 -8.89 12.82
CA ASN A 124 -14.03 -8.57 14.24
C ASN A 124 -13.95 -9.87 15.06
N SER A 125 -12.77 -10.19 15.57
CA SER A 125 -12.51 -11.33 16.44
C SER A 125 -12.54 -10.97 17.93
N ASP A 126 -12.73 -9.70 18.28
CA ASP A 126 -12.88 -9.23 19.66
C ASP A 126 -14.35 -9.21 20.13
N PRO A 127 -14.61 -9.37 21.44
CA PRO A 127 -15.96 -9.25 22.02
C PRO A 127 -16.39 -7.79 22.27
N VAL A 128 -15.78 -6.81 21.59
CA VAL A 128 -16.07 -5.38 21.71
C VAL A 128 -16.35 -4.77 20.32
N LEU A 129 -17.01 -3.61 20.32
CA LEU A 129 -17.27 -2.87 19.09
C LEU A 129 -15.96 -2.35 18.46
N HIS A 130 -15.76 -2.65 17.21
CA HIS A 130 -14.83 -1.93 16.34
C HIS A 130 -15.57 -1.15 15.27
N ASN A 131 -14.96 -0.04 14.83
CA ASN A 131 -15.40 0.70 13.65
C ASN A 131 -14.22 0.81 12.70
N THR A 132 -14.27 0.09 11.59
CA THR A 132 -13.16 0.06 10.62
C THR A 132 -13.38 1.10 9.54
N HIS A 133 -12.49 2.10 9.49
CA HIS A 133 -12.57 3.24 8.59
C HIS A 133 -11.36 3.27 7.67
N GLY A 134 -11.57 3.02 6.39
CA GLY A 134 -10.53 3.02 5.36
C GLY A 134 -10.49 4.31 4.55
N PHE A 135 -9.27 4.76 4.20
CA PHE A 135 -9.03 6.00 3.48
C PHE A 135 -8.04 5.85 2.33
N TYR A 136 -8.40 6.32 1.15
CA TYR A 136 -7.45 6.67 0.09
C TYR A 136 -7.03 8.14 0.28
N GLY A 137 -5.84 8.37 0.83
CA GLY A 137 -5.40 9.69 1.22
C GLY A 137 -6.33 10.30 2.27
N ARG A 138 -7.13 11.32 1.89
CA ARG A 138 -8.12 11.98 2.75
C ARG A 138 -9.57 11.58 2.47
N ARG A 139 -9.81 10.75 1.45
CA ARG A 139 -11.16 10.32 1.06
C ARG A 139 -11.51 9.01 1.71
N THR A 140 -12.65 8.92 2.37
CA THR A 140 -13.21 7.67 2.87
C THR A 140 -13.42 6.69 1.71
N ALA A 141 -12.84 5.50 1.85
CA ALA A 141 -13.09 4.35 0.99
C ALA A 141 -14.26 3.51 1.53
N PHE A 142 -14.26 3.28 2.84
CA PHE A 142 -15.34 2.60 3.56
C PHE A 142 -15.32 3.02 5.03
N ASN A 143 -16.50 2.88 5.70
CA ASN A 143 -16.64 3.08 7.14
C ASN A 143 -17.69 2.09 7.65
N LEU A 144 -17.26 1.16 8.53
CA LEU A 144 -18.02 -0.02 8.91
C LEU A 144 -18.04 -0.19 10.43
N ALA A 145 -19.22 -0.34 11.00
CA ALA A 145 -19.37 -0.74 12.39
C ALA A 145 -19.43 -2.27 12.49
N LEU A 146 -18.56 -2.86 13.32
CA LEU A 146 -18.53 -4.29 13.61
C LEU A 146 -18.78 -4.50 15.13
N PRO A 147 -20.07 -4.54 15.55
CA PRO A 147 -20.41 -4.48 16.98
C PRO A 147 -20.10 -5.76 17.77
N ASN A 148 -20.06 -6.91 17.10
CA ASN A 148 -20.00 -8.19 17.76
C ASN A 148 -18.83 -9.05 17.26
N LYS A 149 -18.29 -9.87 18.14
CA LYS A 149 -17.34 -10.93 17.75
C LYS A 149 -17.90 -11.81 16.64
N GLY A 150 -17.06 -12.11 15.63
CA GLY A 150 -17.43 -12.92 14.46
C GLY A 150 -18.11 -12.13 13.34
N THR A 151 -18.42 -10.84 13.56
CA THR A 151 -18.93 -9.99 12.47
C THR A 151 -17.92 -9.95 11.33
N THR A 152 -18.40 -10.24 10.11
CA THR A 152 -17.57 -10.21 8.88
C THR A 152 -18.30 -9.42 7.82
N ILE A 153 -17.65 -8.38 7.29
CA ILE A 153 -18.22 -7.50 6.27
C ILE A 153 -17.25 -7.44 5.08
N PRO A 154 -17.67 -7.81 3.86
CA PRO A 154 -16.86 -7.61 2.67
C PRO A 154 -16.87 -6.13 2.26
N VAL A 155 -15.70 -5.64 1.81
CA VAL A 155 -15.56 -4.34 1.16
C VAL A 155 -14.89 -4.55 -0.20
N GLU A 156 -15.24 -3.71 -1.16
CA GLU A 156 -14.57 -3.67 -2.45
C GLU A 156 -13.57 -2.51 -2.49
N LEU A 157 -12.33 -2.82 -2.88
CA LEU A 157 -11.25 -1.86 -3.10
C LEU A 157 -10.85 -1.89 -4.59
N PRO A 158 -11.58 -1.16 -5.46
CA PRO A 158 -11.43 -1.29 -6.91
C PRO A 158 -10.24 -0.50 -7.47
N ARG A 159 -9.66 0.41 -6.68
CA ARG A 159 -8.61 1.32 -7.16
C ARG A 159 -7.25 0.99 -6.55
N PRO A 160 -6.17 0.96 -7.36
CA PRO A 160 -4.82 0.85 -6.84
C PRO A 160 -4.44 1.99 -5.89
N GLY A 161 -3.49 1.70 -5.00
CA GLY A 161 -2.93 2.67 -4.06
C GLY A 161 -2.99 2.22 -2.61
N MET A 162 -2.43 3.05 -1.73
CA MET A 162 -2.41 2.79 -0.29
C MET A 162 -3.74 3.19 0.35
N VAL A 163 -4.37 2.25 1.04
CA VAL A 163 -5.52 2.46 1.91
C VAL A 163 -5.03 2.45 3.35
N ARG A 164 -5.15 3.59 4.04
CA ARG A 164 -4.91 3.69 5.48
C ARG A 164 -6.20 3.28 6.20
N VAL A 165 -6.11 2.39 7.17
CA VAL A 165 -7.25 1.86 7.91
C VAL A 165 -7.11 2.18 9.39
N GLU A 166 -8.12 2.80 9.97
CA GLU A 166 -8.19 3.22 11.37
C GLU A 166 -9.44 2.62 12.04
N CYS A 167 -9.45 2.62 13.36
CA CYS A 167 -10.66 2.31 14.13
C CYS A 167 -11.15 3.58 14.84
N ASP A 168 -12.33 4.11 14.46
CA ASP A 168 -12.90 5.30 15.10
C ASP A 168 -13.26 5.04 16.57
N ALA A 169 -13.49 3.77 16.94
CA ALA A 169 -13.74 3.35 18.30
C ALA A 169 -12.47 3.27 19.15
N HIS A 170 -11.33 2.92 18.56
CA HIS A 170 -10.03 2.70 19.22
C HIS A 170 -8.93 3.41 18.43
N GLY A 171 -8.76 4.71 18.64
CA GLY A 171 -7.92 5.62 17.83
C GLY A 171 -6.42 5.30 17.81
N TRP A 172 -5.98 4.25 18.48
CA TRP A 172 -4.60 3.75 18.39
C TRP A 172 -4.42 2.66 17.33
N MET A 173 -5.53 2.02 16.88
CA MET A 173 -5.48 0.96 15.86
C MET A 173 -5.22 1.55 14.48
N LEU A 174 -4.22 1.03 13.80
CA LEU A 174 -3.80 1.47 12.48
C LEU A 174 -3.33 0.28 11.65
N ALA A 175 -3.81 0.20 10.42
CA ALA A 175 -3.32 -0.73 9.41
C ALA A 175 -3.20 -0.05 8.05
N HIS A 176 -2.54 -0.73 7.13
CA HIS A 176 -2.42 -0.31 5.75
C HIS A 176 -2.70 -1.47 4.80
N VAL A 177 -3.45 -1.19 3.75
CA VAL A 177 -3.71 -2.14 2.66
C VAL A 177 -3.21 -1.50 1.37
N TYR A 178 -2.17 -2.07 0.77
CA TYR A 178 -1.73 -1.65 -0.54
C TYR A 178 -2.50 -2.43 -1.61
N VAL A 179 -3.32 -1.74 -2.38
CA VAL A 179 -4.02 -2.31 -3.53
C VAL A 179 -3.08 -2.19 -4.72
N ALA A 180 -2.54 -3.32 -5.17
CA ALA A 180 -1.55 -3.36 -6.23
C ALA A 180 -2.20 -3.13 -7.62
N GLU A 181 -1.53 -2.36 -8.45
CA GLU A 181 -1.96 -2.07 -9.83
C GLU A 181 -1.50 -3.15 -10.83
N SER A 182 -0.48 -3.92 -10.46
CA SER A 182 0.11 -4.98 -11.28
C SER A 182 0.68 -6.08 -10.40
N PRO A 183 0.98 -7.29 -10.94
CA PRO A 183 1.59 -8.37 -10.18
C PRO A 183 3.10 -8.17 -9.90
N TYR A 184 3.64 -7.00 -10.17
CA TYR A 184 5.05 -6.67 -9.95
C TYR A 184 5.26 -5.92 -8.64
N TYR A 185 5.05 -6.63 -7.55
CA TYR A 185 5.28 -6.14 -6.20
C TYR A 185 5.90 -7.22 -5.31
N ALA A 186 6.44 -6.79 -4.19
CA ALA A 186 6.88 -7.64 -3.09
C ALA A 186 6.67 -6.91 -1.75
N LEU A 187 6.50 -7.67 -0.68
CA LEU A 187 6.57 -7.20 0.70
C LEU A 187 7.90 -7.69 1.28
N THR A 188 8.67 -6.80 1.93
CA THR A 188 9.96 -7.21 2.49
C THR A 188 9.76 -8.14 3.69
N GLY A 189 10.53 -9.22 3.71
CA GLY A 189 10.57 -10.17 4.82
C GLY A 189 11.30 -9.64 6.06
N LYS A 190 11.41 -10.48 7.08
CA LYS A 190 12.12 -10.16 8.34
C LYS A 190 13.61 -9.82 8.13
N ASP A 191 14.19 -10.33 7.07
CA ASP A 191 15.58 -10.05 6.64
C ASP A 191 15.67 -8.85 5.69
N GLY A 192 14.58 -8.11 5.51
CA GLY A 192 14.47 -6.95 4.63
C GLY A 192 14.56 -7.26 3.14
N SER A 193 14.61 -8.53 2.76
CA SER A 193 14.75 -8.94 1.37
C SER A 193 13.43 -8.84 0.60
N PHE A 194 13.54 -8.58 -0.71
CA PHE A 194 12.43 -8.63 -1.66
C PHE A 194 12.88 -9.25 -2.97
N SER A 195 11.92 -9.77 -3.75
CA SER A 195 12.14 -10.28 -5.11
C SER A 195 10.90 -10.10 -5.96
N ILE A 196 11.08 -9.49 -7.15
CA ILE A 196 10.07 -9.32 -8.18
C ILE A 196 10.57 -10.04 -9.43
N THR A 197 9.89 -11.10 -9.85
CA THR A 197 10.30 -11.98 -10.94
C THR A 197 9.49 -11.80 -12.21
N ASP A 198 9.98 -12.36 -13.30
CA ASP A 198 9.34 -12.34 -14.63
C ASP A 198 9.03 -10.91 -15.11
N VAL A 199 9.95 -9.99 -14.82
CA VAL A 199 9.86 -8.60 -15.27
C VAL A 199 10.31 -8.55 -16.73
N PRO A 200 9.48 -8.02 -17.66
CA PRO A 200 9.91 -7.86 -19.05
C PRO A 200 11.18 -7.00 -19.14
N PRO A 201 12.07 -7.26 -20.11
CA PRO A 201 13.21 -6.36 -20.35
C PRO A 201 12.75 -4.93 -20.60
N GLY A 202 13.37 -3.95 -19.91
CA GLY A 202 12.98 -2.53 -19.98
C GLY A 202 13.51 -1.71 -18.83
N SER A 203 13.21 -0.43 -18.83
CA SER A 203 13.50 0.50 -17.73
C SER A 203 12.22 0.86 -16.99
N TYR A 204 12.28 0.84 -15.67
CA TYR A 204 11.12 0.97 -14.78
C TYR A 204 11.43 1.90 -13.60
N THR A 205 10.40 2.51 -13.04
CA THR A 205 10.45 3.15 -11.74
C THR A 205 10.05 2.13 -10.67
N LEU A 206 11.00 1.73 -9.84
CA LEU A 206 10.78 0.90 -8.66
C LEU A 206 10.50 1.82 -7.47
N VAL A 207 9.35 1.63 -6.85
CA VAL A 207 8.97 2.35 -5.62
C VAL A 207 9.17 1.44 -4.43
N SER A 208 9.82 1.94 -3.40
CA SER A 208 9.94 1.31 -2.08
C SER A 208 9.23 2.19 -1.07
N SER A 209 8.19 1.67 -0.43
CA SER A 209 7.26 2.40 0.43
C SER A 209 7.20 1.79 1.83
N GLN A 210 7.38 2.61 2.85
CA GLN A 210 7.13 2.26 4.24
C GLN A 210 6.34 3.40 4.91
N GLN A 211 5.27 3.06 5.62
CA GLN A 211 4.22 4.00 6.01
C GLN A 211 4.70 5.18 6.86
N TYR A 212 5.74 4.97 7.67
CA TYR A 212 6.35 6.02 8.49
C TYR A 212 7.46 6.78 7.76
N LEU A 213 8.25 6.08 6.93
CA LEU A 213 9.41 6.65 6.23
C LEU A 213 9.02 7.34 4.92
N GLY A 214 7.88 6.93 4.33
CA GLY A 214 7.43 7.41 3.03
C GLY A 214 8.02 6.59 1.88
N ASP A 215 8.00 7.17 0.69
CA ASP A 215 8.33 6.51 -0.57
C ASP A 215 9.71 6.95 -1.09
N THR A 216 10.43 5.99 -1.66
CA THR A 216 11.68 6.21 -2.41
C THR A 216 11.51 5.62 -3.81
N GLU A 217 11.77 6.41 -4.85
CA GLU A 217 11.75 5.98 -6.23
C GLU A 217 13.18 5.71 -6.73
N THR A 218 13.37 4.61 -7.45
CA THR A 218 14.64 4.20 -8.02
C THR A 218 14.42 3.75 -9.46
N THR A 219 15.17 4.30 -10.42
CA THR A 219 15.16 3.80 -11.80
C THR A 219 15.94 2.49 -11.89
N VAL A 220 15.33 1.45 -12.46
CA VAL A 220 15.95 0.14 -12.66
C VAL A 220 15.84 -0.27 -14.12
N THR A 221 16.90 -0.84 -14.68
CA THR A 221 16.89 -1.42 -16.03
C THR A 221 17.06 -2.92 -15.93
N VAL A 222 16.06 -3.65 -16.41
CA VAL A 222 16.03 -5.13 -16.44
C VAL A 222 16.42 -5.59 -17.83
N LYS A 223 17.43 -6.45 -17.94
CA LYS A 223 17.81 -7.14 -19.17
C LYS A 223 17.27 -8.57 -19.18
N SER A 224 17.20 -9.14 -20.38
CA SER A 224 16.68 -10.49 -20.57
C SER A 224 17.43 -11.53 -19.72
N GLY A 225 16.68 -12.25 -18.87
CA GLY A 225 17.19 -13.30 -18.01
C GLY A 225 18.10 -12.85 -16.85
N GLU A 226 18.36 -11.55 -16.71
CA GLU A 226 19.25 -11.03 -15.66
C GLU A 226 18.48 -10.72 -14.37
N THR A 227 19.20 -10.77 -13.24
CA THR A 227 18.70 -10.27 -11.93
C THR A 227 19.41 -9.00 -11.57
N VAL A 228 18.64 -7.92 -11.41
CA VAL A 228 19.13 -6.65 -10.85
C VAL A 228 19.12 -6.77 -9.33
N LYS A 229 20.29 -6.56 -8.69
CA LYS A 229 20.42 -6.58 -7.23
C LYS A 229 20.57 -5.17 -6.68
N LEU A 230 19.76 -4.82 -5.68
CA LEU A 230 19.69 -3.48 -5.10
C LEU A 230 19.82 -3.49 -3.58
N SER A 231 20.38 -2.43 -3.03
CA SER A 231 20.26 -2.05 -1.63
C SER A 231 19.67 -0.64 -1.60
N ILE A 232 18.44 -0.52 -1.09
CA ILE A 232 17.68 0.75 -1.12
C ILE A 232 17.56 1.26 0.31
N GLU A 233 18.10 2.45 0.55
CA GLU A 233 17.98 3.13 1.83
C GLU A 233 16.71 4.01 1.82
N LEU A 234 15.78 3.71 2.74
CA LEU A 234 14.66 4.60 3.02
C LEU A 234 15.11 5.71 3.97
N LYS A 235 14.61 6.92 3.72
CA LYS A 235 14.89 8.10 4.57
C LYS A 235 13.56 8.74 4.95
N LYS A 236 13.41 9.07 6.23
CA LYS A 236 12.27 9.86 6.66
C LYS A 236 12.28 11.22 5.94
N ARG A 237 11.17 11.57 5.33
CA ARG A 237 10.92 12.88 4.74
C ARG A 237 10.41 13.87 5.77
#